data_af26bf3b7f0b5ab28aea2982c8ca5431
#
_entry.id   af26bf3b7f0b5ab28aea2982c8ca5431
#
_cell.length_a   1.000
_cell.length_b   1.000
_cell.length_c   1.000
_cell.angle_alpha   90.00
_cell.angle_beta   90.00
_cell.angle_gamma   90.00
#
_symmetry.space_group_name_H-M   'P 1'
#
loop_
_entity.id
_entity.type
_entity.pdbx_description
1 polymer ?
#
loop_
_entity_poly.entity_id
_entity_poly.type
_entity_poly.pdbx_seq_one_letter_code
_entity_poly.pdbx_strand_id
1 'polypeptide(L)'
;MKKFVFLILFFCAAIGMKAQERLGLSGMYGIDREKKIVVATGRLLEGMKPYKESMNVAGETYSYYRSEMPLITITTDGPIVNSPAVHGVINVADADGNVITMHAGFKIRGTSSQQYDKKSYRVELWADETGAEMADTTFLGLRSDDDWNLEAMWAQPLRLRDKVANELWMEMYKLPYAESEPDALPGIRMVYADVFVNEEYMGVYALTERMDRKQLGLRKYNGDIRGVLYKGNGPGAPTFDSLPMYDNTLDTWDNYEWVYPNENDTAINWNHLYSFTNFVMNASDNVFYSQYAAQFDKDNAIDYYLFINSLMAMDNMGRNLFVARYKKSSTYMYLPWDLDAIWGLDTDGSMTYNTAGLMSNGFYDRLTQDCNDYGFVASAQTRYNELRDTLLNREHIMEMVQNQYDELLENGVYDREHEAWPDFTVDENQLTYLSNWLDDRFNYLDGEINAGCGTWGIEVPEPVEGPIRLVEVFPNPAKDRINICFAEDANAVVCLYDMTGRLVQSFAGQNQFLVIPTRNLSKGIYTLVSNVAGNQQVDRVVVE
;
A
#
# COMPACT_ATOMS: atom_id res chain seq x y z
N MET A 1 8.70 43.13 10.06
CA MET A 1 8.75 41.68 9.85
C MET A 1 8.31 41.24 8.44
N LYS A 2 7.25 41.76 7.83
CA LYS A 2 6.79 41.37 6.47
C LYS A 2 7.80 41.58 5.31
N LYS A 3 8.79 42.45 5.44
CA LYS A 3 9.82 42.69 4.38
C LYS A 3 10.98 41.67 4.40
N PHE A 4 11.21 40.96 5.49
CA PHE A 4 12.29 39.98 5.59
C PHE A 4 11.92 38.60 5.04
N VAL A 5 10.66 38.19 5.20
CA VAL A 5 10.15 36.89 4.68
C VAL A 5 10.12 36.90 3.14
N PHE A 6 9.74 38.02 2.51
CA PHE A 6 9.79 38.17 1.05
C PHE A 6 11.22 38.11 0.49
N LEU A 7 12.23 38.50 1.28
CA LEU A 7 13.63 38.48 0.83
C LEU A 7 14.21 37.07 0.85
N ILE A 8 13.79 36.20 1.79
CA ILE A 8 14.29 34.79 1.88
C ILE A 8 13.69 33.95 0.77
N LEU A 9 12.38 34.07 0.49
CA LEU A 9 11.72 33.38 -0.63
C LEU A 9 12.28 33.82 -1.99
N PHE A 10 12.60 35.12 -2.16
CA PHE A 10 13.26 35.63 -3.36
C PHE A 10 14.73 35.19 -3.45
N PHE A 11 15.39 34.96 -2.31
CA PHE A 11 16.78 34.48 -2.28
C PHE A 11 16.87 32.99 -2.63
N CYS A 12 15.95 32.15 -2.14
CA CYS A 12 15.87 30.73 -2.52
C CYS A 12 15.48 30.55 -4.00
N ALA A 13 14.48 31.29 -4.48
CA ALA A 13 14.12 31.29 -5.89
C ALA A 13 15.23 31.83 -6.79
N ALA A 14 15.96 32.90 -6.34
CA ALA A 14 17.08 33.48 -7.08
C ALA A 14 18.34 32.58 -7.05
N ILE A 15 18.53 31.77 -6.02
CA ILE A 15 19.62 30.78 -5.97
C ILE A 15 19.28 29.61 -6.90
N GLY A 16 18.01 29.13 -6.91
CA GLY A 16 17.53 28.12 -7.85
C GLY A 16 17.64 28.57 -9.31
N MET A 17 17.18 29.77 -9.63
CA MET A 17 17.33 30.35 -10.98
C MET A 17 18.78 30.53 -11.42
N LYS A 18 19.69 30.98 -10.53
CA LYS A 18 21.14 31.11 -10.84
C LYS A 18 21.84 29.74 -10.99
N ALA A 19 21.39 28.72 -10.29
CA ALA A 19 21.89 27.36 -10.47
C ALA A 19 21.41 26.76 -11.79
N GLN A 20 20.14 26.98 -12.15
CA GLN A 20 19.56 26.59 -13.42
C GLN A 20 20.26 27.20 -14.63
N GLU A 21 20.54 28.53 -14.60
CA GLU A 21 21.35 29.21 -15.63
C GLU A 21 22.80 28.69 -15.72
N ARG A 22 23.38 28.28 -14.58
CA ARG A 22 24.77 27.75 -14.54
C ARG A 22 24.88 26.33 -15.08
N LEU A 23 23.81 25.52 -14.97
CA LEU A 23 23.78 24.13 -15.48
C LEU A 23 23.25 24.05 -16.91
N GLY A 24 22.65 25.11 -17.44
CA GLY A 24 22.05 25.14 -18.78
C GLY A 24 20.83 24.25 -18.91
N LEU A 25 20.19 23.86 -17.78
CA LEU A 25 19.04 22.98 -17.73
C LEU A 25 17.74 23.79 -17.89
N SER A 26 16.82 23.29 -18.69
CA SER A 26 15.44 23.78 -18.78
C SER A 26 14.52 22.88 -17.95
N GLY A 27 13.51 23.48 -17.28
CA GLY A 27 12.59 22.76 -16.43
C GLY A 27 13.08 22.62 -14.99
N MET A 28 12.35 21.83 -14.18
CA MET A 28 12.75 21.52 -12.81
C MET A 28 13.72 20.34 -12.79
N TYR A 29 14.68 20.38 -11.89
CA TYR A 29 15.63 19.28 -11.68
C TYR A 29 15.94 19.10 -10.19
N GLY A 30 16.30 17.85 -9.82
CA GLY A 30 16.94 17.49 -8.56
C GLY A 30 18.40 17.10 -8.77
N ILE A 31 19.23 17.30 -7.79
CA ILE A 31 20.65 16.92 -7.81
C ILE A 31 21.03 16.23 -6.51
N ASP A 32 21.57 15.02 -6.63
CA ASP A 32 22.21 14.29 -5.54
C ASP A 32 23.73 14.34 -5.74
N ARG A 33 24.41 15.01 -4.79
CA ARG A 33 25.87 15.24 -4.88
C ARG A 33 26.68 14.04 -4.42
N GLU A 34 26.11 13.16 -3.61
CA GLU A 34 26.77 11.96 -3.11
C GLU A 34 26.68 10.83 -4.14
N LYS A 35 25.48 10.54 -4.63
CA LYS A 35 25.24 9.52 -5.66
C LYS A 35 25.64 9.99 -7.06
N LYS A 36 25.97 11.29 -7.24
CA LYS A 36 26.31 11.89 -8.54
C LYS A 36 25.20 11.72 -9.58
N ILE A 37 23.97 11.98 -9.17
CA ILE A 37 22.77 11.89 -10.01
C ILE A 37 22.14 13.26 -10.18
N VAL A 38 21.73 13.57 -11.40
CA VAL A 38 20.86 14.71 -11.74
C VAL A 38 19.66 14.17 -12.50
N VAL A 39 18.45 14.48 -12.03
CA VAL A 39 17.21 14.14 -12.72
C VAL A 39 16.46 15.43 -13.05
N ALA A 40 16.12 15.61 -14.31
CA ALA A 40 15.35 16.75 -14.78
C ALA A 40 14.07 16.30 -15.50
N THR A 41 12.95 16.95 -15.15
CA THR A 41 11.67 16.76 -15.82
C THR A 41 11.37 17.86 -16.80
N GLY A 42 10.60 17.55 -17.84
CA GLY A 42 10.04 18.49 -18.79
C GLY A 42 9.78 17.85 -20.14
N ARG A 43 8.86 18.41 -20.91
CA ARG A 43 8.52 17.91 -22.23
C ARG A 43 9.75 17.74 -23.10
N LEU A 44 9.82 16.61 -23.77
CA LEU A 44 10.83 16.32 -24.77
C LEU A 44 10.36 16.88 -26.12
N LEU A 45 11.31 17.21 -26.99
CA LEU A 45 10.98 17.60 -28.35
C LEU A 45 10.37 16.42 -29.10
N GLU A 46 9.50 16.70 -30.07
CA GLU A 46 8.85 15.68 -30.91
C GLU A 46 9.90 14.70 -31.48
N GLY A 47 9.70 13.42 -31.23
CA GLY A 47 10.60 12.35 -31.67
C GLY A 47 11.82 12.10 -30.77
N MET A 48 12.03 12.88 -29.72
CA MET A 48 13.02 12.56 -28.69
C MET A 48 12.43 11.57 -27.69
N LYS A 49 13.29 10.68 -27.20
CA LYS A 49 12.97 9.78 -26.07
C LYS A 49 13.68 10.27 -24.81
N PRO A 50 13.21 9.86 -23.62
CA PRO A 50 13.97 10.00 -22.39
C PRO A 50 15.40 9.47 -22.57
N TYR A 51 16.37 10.11 -21.93
CA TYR A 51 17.77 9.74 -22.11
C TYR A 51 18.60 9.93 -20.85
N LYS A 52 19.72 9.18 -20.82
CA LYS A 52 20.79 9.30 -19.84
C LYS A 52 22.06 9.76 -20.53
N GLU A 53 22.78 10.71 -19.92
CA GLU A 53 24.08 11.15 -20.38
C GLU A 53 25.00 11.51 -19.21
N SER A 54 26.29 11.72 -19.49
CA SER A 54 27.24 12.22 -18.49
C SER A 54 27.25 13.74 -18.52
N MET A 55 27.08 14.35 -17.35
CA MET A 55 27.11 15.80 -17.16
C MET A 55 28.27 16.18 -16.22
N ASN A 56 29.02 17.26 -16.54
CA ASN A 56 30.02 17.80 -15.63
C ASN A 56 29.39 18.90 -14.77
N VAL A 57 29.44 18.74 -13.45
CA VAL A 57 28.97 19.72 -12.48
C VAL A 57 30.15 20.06 -11.56
N ALA A 58 30.66 21.30 -11.66
CA ALA A 58 31.75 21.80 -10.85
C ALA A 58 33.05 20.95 -10.90
N GLY A 59 33.31 20.27 -12.01
CA GLY A 59 34.51 19.44 -12.21
C GLY A 59 34.29 17.95 -11.91
N GLU A 60 33.13 17.57 -11.41
CA GLU A 60 32.77 16.19 -11.15
C GLU A 60 31.75 15.66 -12.19
N THR A 61 31.81 14.38 -12.50
CA THR A 61 30.92 13.73 -13.47
C THR A 61 29.70 13.18 -12.78
N TYR A 62 28.52 13.49 -13.30
CA TYR A 62 27.19 13.03 -12.84
C TYR A 62 26.50 12.22 -13.91
N SER A 63 25.68 11.27 -13.52
CA SER A 63 24.63 10.69 -14.37
C SER A 63 23.49 11.69 -14.48
N TYR A 64 23.22 12.19 -15.68
CA TYR A 64 22.10 13.11 -15.97
C TYR A 64 20.99 12.35 -16.66
N TYR A 65 19.79 12.40 -16.07
CA TYR A 65 18.58 11.82 -16.61
C TYR A 65 17.61 12.91 -17.01
N ARG A 66 17.09 12.82 -18.23
CA ARG A 66 16.02 13.67 -18.75
C ARG A 66 14.83 12.82 -19.13
N SER A 67 13.67 13.08 -18.53
CA SER A 67 12.44 12.35 -18.77
C SER A 67 11.21 13.27 -18.71
N GLU A 68 10.05 12.73 -19.01
CA GLU A 68 8.76 13.41 -18.81
C GLU A 68 8.09 12.99 -17.50
N MET A 69 8.76 12.16 -16.69
CA MET A 69 8.29 11.79 -15.35
C MET A 69 8.14 13.03 -14.47
N PRO A 70 7.08 13.15 -13.69
CA PRO A 70 6.96 14.17 -12.66
C PRO A 70 8.14 14.12 -11.69
N LEU A 71 8.51 15.27 -11.14
CA LEU A 71 9.58 15.40 -10.17
C LEU A 71 9.08 16.06 -8.89
N ILE A 72 9.36 15.43 -7.77
CA ILE A 72 9.02 15.92 -6.44
C ILE A 72 10.32 16.19 -5.69
N THR A 73 10.48 17.39 -5.16
CA THR A 73 11.56 17.70 -4.22
C THR A 73 10.99 18.12 -2.87
N ILE A 74 11.54 17.53 -1.83
CA ILE A 74 11.16 17.77 -0.45
C ILE A 74 12.37 18.31 0.30
N THR A 75 12.18 19.44 0.99
CA THR A 75 13.19 19.99 1.90
C THR A 75 12.56 20.10 3.27
N THR A 76 13.15 19.47 4.28
CA THR A 76 12.61 19.42 5.64
C THR A 76 13.54 20.08 6.65
N ASP A 77 12.97 20.56 7.75
CA ASP A 77 13.73 21.23 8.84
C ASP A 77 14.56 20.23 9.67
N GLY A 78 14.32 18.93 9.49
CA GLY A 78 15.03 17.85 10.18
C GLY A 78 14.71 16.49 9.55
N PRO A 79 15.26 15.39 10.07
CA PRO A 79 14.99 14.06 9.55
C PRO A 79 13.50 13.70 9.68
N ILE A 80 12.92 13.15 8.61
CA ILE A 80 11.54 12.69 8.64
C ILE A 80 11.46 11.48 9.57
N VAL A 81 10.53 11.54 10.51
CA VAL A 81 10.25 10.48 11.50
C VAL A 81 8.80 10.03 11.40
N ASN A 82 8.44 8.97 12.13
CA ASN A 82 7.08 8.45 12.12
C ASN A 82 6.09 9.35 12.91
N SER A 83 6.56 10.02 13.98
CA SER A 83 5.78 11.01 14.74
C SER A 83 6.71 11.88 15.59
N PRO A 84 6.44 13.19 15.77
CA PRO A 84 5.41 13.99 15.08
C PRO A 84 5.76 14.27 13.61
N ALA A 85 4.85 14.93 12.88
CA ALA A 85 5.14 15.42 11.53
C ALA A 85 6.28 16.45 11.54
N VAL A 86 7.20 16.32 10.60
CA VAL A 86 8.32 17.24 10.41
C VAL A 86 7.95 18.26 9.34
N HIS A 87 8.03 19.55 9.67
CA HIS A 87 7.77 20.60 8.71
C HIS A 87 8.80 20.60 7.58
N GLY A 88 8.36 20.96 6.40
CA GLY A 88 9.18 21.17 5.22
C GLY A 88 8.41 21.81 4.09
N VAL A 89 9.04 21.85 2.92
CA VAL A 89 8.48 22.35 1.68
C VAL A 89 8.53 21.26 0.63
N ILE A 90 7.41 21.04 -0.05
CA ILE A 90 7.29 20.16 -1.21
C ILE A 90 7.16 21.00 -2.48
N ASN A 91 7.91 20.63 -3.52
CA ASN A 91 7.71 21.12 -4.87
C ASN A 91 7.34 19.93 -5.74
N VAL A 92 6.26 20.06 -6.49
CA VAL A 92 5.78 19.04 -7.44
C VAL A 92 5.79 19.67 -8.83
N ALA A 93 6.59 19.11 -9.72
CA ALA A 93 6.71 19.55 -11.10
C ALA A 93 6.18 18.49 -12.07
N ASP A 94 5.43 18.92 -13.06
CA ASP A 94 5.04 18.09 -14.19
C ASP A 94 5.96 18.29 -15.42
N ALA A 95 5.75 17.48 -16.45
CA ALA A 95 6.48 17.58 -17.71
C ALA A 95 6.24 18.90 -18.46
N ASP A 96 5.12 19.58 -18.22
CA ASP A 96 4.77 20.86 -18.84
C ASP A 96 5.52 22.05 -18.23
N GLY A 97 6.25 21.80 -17.12
CA GLY A 97 7.00 22.83 -16.40
C GLY A 97 6.15 23.56 -15.36
N ASN A 98 4.94 23.12 -15.08
CA ASN A 98 4.16 23.64 -13.97
C ASN A 98 4.80 23.14 -12.67
N VAL A 99 5.01 24.04 -11.73
CA VAL A 99 5.57 23.73 -10.39
C VAL A 99 4.61 24.25 -9.32
N ILE A 100 4.20 23.37 -8.46
CA ILE A 100 3.39 23.71 -7.27
C ILE A 100 4.31 23.57 -6.05
N THR A 101 4.38 24.62 -5.24
CA THR A 101 5.18 24.69 -4.00
C THR A 101 4.26 24.88 -2.81
N MET A 102 4.36 23.99 -1.81
CA MET A 102 3.54 24.01 -0.60
C MET A 102 4.37 23.78 0.66
N HIS A 103 3.96 24.36 1.77
CA HIS A 103 4.38 23.91 3.08
C HIS A 103 3.70 22.56 3.38
N ALA A 104 4.39 21.67 4.08
CA ALA A 104 3.83 20.38 4.45
C ALA A 104 4.47 19.81 5.71
N GLY A 105 3.71 18.95 6.38
CA GLY A 105 4.19 18.06 7.41
C GLY A 105 4.45 16.67 6.83
N PHE A 106 5.63 16.13 7.11
CA PHE A 106 6.06 14.82 6.60
C PHE A 106 6.18 13.81 7.73
N LYS A 107 5.67 12.59 7.52
CA LYS A 107 5.83 11.45 8.44
C LYS A 107 6.23 10.20 7.64
N ILE A 108 7.06 9.34 8.26
CA ILE A 108 7.20 7.96 7.76
C ILE A 108 5.86 7.25 7.98
N ARG A 109 5.39 6.52 6.98
CA ARG A 109 4.14 5.74 7.05
C ARG A 109 4.40 4.24 6.88
N GLY A 110 3.33 3.46 7.11
CA GLY A 110 3.34 2.00 7.06
C GLY A 110 3.57 1.38 8.44
N THR A 111 3.45 0.08 8.52
CA THR A 111 3.74 -0.71 9.73
C THR A 111 5.01 -1.52 9.50
N SER A 112 4.94 -2.63 8.77
CA SER A 112 6.10 -3.45 8.38
C SER A 112 7.03 -2.72 7.42
N SER A 113 6.49 -1.93 6.48
CA SER A 113 7.27 -1.17 5.49
C SER A 113 8.20 -0.11 6.08
N GLN A 114 8.01 0.29 7.34
CA GLN A 114 8.97 1.15 8.05
C GLN A 114 10.34 0.49 8.27
N GLN A 115 10.45 -0.82 8.09
CA GLN A 115 11.71 -1.55 8.23
C GLN A 115 12.58 -1.48 6.97
N TYR A 116 12.00 -1.22 5.80
CA TYR A 116 12.74 -1.10 4.54
C TYR A 116 13.60 0.17 4.53
N ASP A 117 14.71 0.15 3.79
CA ASP A 117 15.59 1.31 3.67
C ASP A 117 14.89 2.47 2.96
N LYS A 118 14.18 2.19 1.87
CA LYS A 118 13.34 3.14 1.16
C LYS A 118 11.98 3.29 1.87
N LYS A 119 11.76 4.43 2.52
CA LYS A 119 10.57 4.70 3.33
C LYS A 119 9.43 5.24 2.49
N SER A 120 8.20 4.84 2.80
CA SER A 120 6.99 5.55 2.35
C SER A 120 6.69 6.73 3.27
N TYR A 121 6.11 7.80 2.72
CA TYR A 121 5.82 9.02 3.46
C TYR A 121 4.34 9.39 3.39
N ARG A 122 3.83 9.95 4.48
CA ARG A 122 2.60 10.74 4.49
C ARG A 122 2.97 12.21 4.36
N VAL A 123 2.22 12.94 3.56
CA VAL A 123 2.38 14.35 3.27
C VAL A 123 1.08 15.06 3.62
N GLU A 124 1.12 15.95 4.61
CA GLU A 124 -0.02 16.78 5.04
C GLU A 124 0.26 18.22 4.62
N LEU A 125 -0.52 18.75 3.67
CA LEU A 125 -0.27 20.11 3.14
C LEU A 125 -0.77 21.18 4.10
N TRP A 126 0.06 22.16 4.36
CA TRP A 126 -0.19 23.26 5.29
C TRP A 126 -0.30 24.59 4.57
N ALA A 127 -1.17 25.45 5.06
CA ALA A 127 -1.34 26.81 4.51
C ALA A 127 -0.08 27.68 4.72
N ASP A 128 0.68 27.40 5.79
CA ASP A 128 1.93 28.07 6.12
C ASP A 128 2.86 27.16 6.95
N GLU A 129 4.00 27.68 7.34
CA GLU A 129 5.03 26.97 8.12
C GLU A 129 4.57 26.49 9.51
N THR A 130 3.46 26.97 10.01
CA THR A 130 2.99 26.63 11.38
C THR A 130 2.21 25.35 11.46
N GLY A 131 1.61 24.91 10.34
CA GLY A 131 0.72 23.74 10.29
C GLY A 131 -0.59 23.93 11.07
N ALA A 132 -0.95 25.19 11.37
CA ALA A 132 -2.19 25.46 12.09
C ALA A 132 -3.44 25.28 11.22
N GLU A 133 -3.31 25.47 9.91
CA GLU A 133 -4.36 25.31 8.91
C GLU A 133 -3.88 24.44 7.76
N MET A 134 -4.73 23.53 7.30
CA MET A 134 -4.49 22.68 6.13
C MET A 134 -4.81 23.44 4.84
N ALA A 135 -4.22 23.05 3.72
CA ALA A 135 -4.42 23.67 2.43
C ALA A 135 -4.62 22.61 1.33
N ASP A 136 -5.85 22.56 0.82
CA ASP A 136 -6.15 21.69 -0.33
C ASP A 136 -5.43 22.16 -1.59
N THR A 137 -4.83 21.23 -2.35
CA THR A 137 -4.32 21.50 -3.69
C THR A 137 -4.48 20.28 -4.59
N THR A 138 -4.29 20.48 -5.89
CA THR A 138 -4.31 19.40 -6.89
C THR A 138 -2.90 19.13 -7.37
N PHE A 139 -2.40 17.92 -7.19
CA PHE A 139 -1.15 17.47 -7.77
C PHE A 139 -1.39 16.55 -8.96
N LEU A 140 -0.71 16.79 -10.09
CA LEU A 140 -0.58 15.88 -11.24
C LEU A 140 -1.94 15.32 -11.75
N GLY A 141 -3.00 16.12 -11.70
CA GLY A 141 -4.33 15.71 -12.14
C GLY A 141 -5.10 14.81 -11.19
N LEU A 142 -4.55 14.53 -10.01
CA LEU A 142 -5.26 13.86 -8.90
C LEU A 142 -6.27 14.82 -8.27
N ARG A 143 -7.14 14.35 -7.38
CA ARG A 143 -8.16 15.21 -6.73
C ARG A 143 -7.52 16.35 -5.93
N SER A 144 -8.29 17.37 -5.58
CA SER A 144 -7.86 18.40 -4.64
C SER A 144 -7.95 17.88 -3.21
N ASP A 145 -6.81 17.87 -2.49
CA ASP A 145 -6.72 17.42 -1.11
C ASP A 145 -5.55 18.08 -0.37
N ASP A 146 -5.56 17.96 0.95
CA ASP A 146 -4.48 18.35 1.84
C ASP A 146 -3.64 17.13 2.31
N ASP A 147 -4.04 15.89 1.99
CA ASP A 147 -3.46 14.68 2.59
C ASP A 147 -3.13 13.62 1.52
N TRP A 148 -1.84 13.31 1.40
CA TRP A 148 -1.27 12.50 0.33
C TRP A 148 -0.34 11.41 0.88
N ASN A 149 -0.09 10.36 0.09
CA ASN A 149 1.01 9.44 0.37
C ASN A 149 2.03 9.45 -0.78
N LEU A 150 3.28 9.20 -0.43
CA LEU A 150 4.35 8.79 -1.34
C LEU A 150 4.70 7.34 -1.02
N GLU A 151 4.25 6.43 -1.88
CA GLU A 151 4.49 5.01 -1.73
C GLU A 151 5.82 4.61 -2.34
N ALA A 152 6.69 4.00 -1.52
CA ALA A 152 8.02 3.57 -1.94
C ALA A 152 8.02 2.34 -2.86
N MET A 153 6.98 1.51 -2.77
CA MET A 153 6.82 0.26 -3.53
C MET A 153 8.02 -0.70 -3.39
N TRP A 154 8.69 -0.68 -2.23
CA TRP A 154 9.99 -1.33 -2.04
C TRP A 154 9.97 -2.84 -2.29
N ALA A 155 8.96 -3.54 -1.77
CA ALA A 155 8.83 -4.98 -1.91
C ALA A 155 8.43 -5.42 -3.34
N GLN A 156 7.95 -4.52 -4.19
CA GLN A 156 7.48 -4.84 -5.53
C GLN A 156 8.65 -4.84 -6.55
N PRO A 157 8.99 -5.97 -7.18
CA PRO A 157 10.15 -6.06 -8.09
C PRO A 157 10.07 -5.12 -9.30
N LEU A 158 8.85 -4.83 -9.78
CA LEU A 158 8.60 -3.97 -10.95
C LEU A 158 7.98 -2.61 -10.59
N ARG A 159 7.71 -2.32 -9.30
CA ARG A 159 7.10 -1.05 -8.83
C ARG A 159 5.72 -0.73 -9.42
N LEU A 160 4.89 -1.73 -9.76
CA LEU A 160 3.65 -1.48 -10.52
C LEU A 160 2.39 -2.21 -10.03
N ARG A 161 2.50 -3.28 -9.21
CA ARG A 161 1.35 -4.14 -8.86
C ARG A 161 0.20 -3.37 -8.21
N ASP A 162 0.50 -2.55 -7.22
CA ASP A 162 -0.50 -1.78 -6.47
C ASP A 162 -1.26 -0.80 -7.37
N LYS A 163 -0.53 -0.11 -8.28
CA LYS A 163 -1.15 0.80 -9.25
C LYS A 163 -2.08 0.07 -10.21
N VAL A 164 -1.61 -1.02 -10.82
CA VAL A 164 -2.41 -1.82 -11.76
C VAL A 164 -3.65 -2.39 -11.08
N ALA A 165 -3.52 -2.91 -9.86
CA ALA A 165 -4.66 -3.47 -9.13
C ALA A 165 -5.71 -2.41 -8.76
N ASN A 166 -5.30 -1.20 -8.34
CA ASN A 166 -6.24 -0.11 -8.09
C ASN A 166 -6.95 0.35 -9.36
N GLU A 167 -6.25 0.43 -10.50
CA GLU A 167 -6.85 0.74 -11.79
C GLU A 167 -7.87 -0.34 -12.20
N LEU A 168 -7.51 -1.62 -12.11
CA LEU A 168 -8.40 -2.76 -12.39
C LEU A 168 -9.67 -2.72 -11.51
N TRP A 169 -9.53 -2.44 -10.21
CA TRP A 169 -10.68 -2.29 -9.33
C TRP A 169 -11.62 -1.18 -9.78
N MET A 170 -11.08 -0.02 -10.18
CA MET A 170 -11.87 1.11 -10.65
C MET A 170 -12.53 0.86 -12.01
N GLU A 171 -12.01 -0.06 -12.83
CA GLU A 171 -12.67 -0.54 -14.04
C GLU A 171 -13.85 -1.47 -13.71
N MET A 172 -13.63 -2.38 -12.74
CA MET A 172 -14.62 -3.39 -12.36
C MET A 172 -15.83 -2.83 -11.63
N TYR A 173 -15.60 -1.97 -10.63
CA TYR A 173 -16.64 -1.52 -9.71
C TYR A 173 -16.94 -0.02 -9.84
N LYS A 174 -18.23 0.31 -9.79
CA LYS A 174 -18.70 1.71 -9.77
C LYS A 174 -19.56 1.91 -8.53
N LEU A 175 -19.36 3.04 -7.85
CA LEU A 175 -20.15 3.40 -6.68
C LEU A 175 -21.64 3.51 -7.05
N PRO A 176 -22.57 2.94 -6.24
CA PRO A 176 -24.01 2.94 -6.57
C PRO A 176 -24.64 4.35 -6.56
N TYR A 177 -23.89 5.35 -6.13
CA TYR A 177 -24.29 6.76 -6.11
C TYR A 177 -23.43 7.65 -7.01
N ALA A 178 -22.65 7.09 -7.94
CA ALA A 178 -21.76 7.84 -8.83
C ALA A 178 -22.48 8.92 -9.66
N GLU A 179 -23.75 8.71 -10.05
CA GLU A 179 -24.54 9.74 -10.72
C GLU A 179 -24.77 10.99 -9.86
N SER A 180 -24.83 10.83 -8.54
CA SER A 180 -25.05 11.93 -7.57
C SER A 180 -23.74 12.57 -7.09
N GLU A 181 -22.65 11.83 -7.17
CA GLU A 181 -21.30 12.20 -6.73
C GLU A 181 -20.31 11.78 -7.85
N PRO A 182 -20.28 12.51 -8.99
CA PRO A 182 -19.53 12.07 -10.18
C PRO A 182 -18.02 12.06 -10.00
N ASP A 183 -17.50 12.81 -9.03
CA ASP A 183 -16.07 12.86 -8.71
C ASP A 183 -15.65 11.78 -7.69
N ALA A 184 -16.61 11.04 -7.11
CA ALA A 184 -16.32 9.98 -6.16
C ALA A 184 -15.75 8.74 -6.86
N LEU A 185 -14.71 8.16 -6.30
CA LEU A 185 -14.04 6.97 -6.81
C LEU A 185 -14.03 5.85 -5.78
N PRO A 186 -14.21 4.58 -6.20
CA PRO A 186 -14.17 3.42 -5.31
C PRO A 186 -12.74 2.94 -4.98
N GLY A 187 -11.72 3.53 -5.58
CA GLY A 187 -10.29 3.23 -5.42
C GLY A 187 -9.47 4.50 -5.35
N ILE A 188 -8.16 4.37 -5.37
CA ILE A 188 -7.21 5.48 -5.36
C ILE A 188 -6.46 5.55 -6.69
N ARG A 189 -6.21 6.77 -7.16
CA ARG A 189 -5.33 7.00 -8.31
C ARG A 189 -3.91 7.20 -7.83
N MET A 190 -2.96 6.79 -8.66
CA MET A 190 -1.53 6.84 -8.40
C MET A 190 -0.79 7.44 -9.59
N VAL A 191 0.16 8.33 -9.34
CA VAL A 191 1.05 8.91 -10.36
C VAL A 191 2.50 8.69 -9.95
N TYR A 192 3.29 8.10 -10.83
CA TYR A 192 4.72 7.94 -10.60
C TYR A 192 5.45 9.30 -10.62
N ALA A 193 6.41 9.45 -9.74
CA ALA A 193 7.27 10.62 -9.68
C ALA A 193 8.67 10.25 -9.18
N ASP A 194 9.69 10.91 -9.72
CA ASP A 194 11.01 10.90 -9.11
C ASP A 194 11.00 11.75 -7.84
N VAL A 195 11.63 11.28 -6.77
CA VAL A 195 11.60 11.97 -5.48
C VAL A 195 13.00 12.26 -4.97
N PHE A 196 13.21 13.51 -4.56
CA PHE A 196 14.37 13.94 -3.78
C PHE A 196 13.94 14.39 -2.39
N VAL A 197 14.66 13.96 -1.36
CA VAL A 197 14.48 14.42 0.02
C VAL A 197 15.80 15.02 0.49
N ASN A 198 15.80 16.32 0.81
CA ASN A 198 17.00 17.06 1.26
C ASN A 198 18.20 16.88 0.32
N GLU A 199 17.97 17.03 -0.98
CA GLU A 199 18.95 16.85 -2.06
C GLU A 199 19.40 15.39 -2.28
N GLU A 200 18.89 14.41 -1.53
CA GLU A 200 19.15 13.00 -1.75
C GLU A 200 18.11 12.41 -2.72
N TYR A 201 18.56 11.72 -3.76
CA TYR A 201 17.67 11.03 -4.69
C TYR A 201 17.17 9.72 -4.08
N MET A 202 15.85 9.64 -3.91
CA MET A 202 15.18 8.52 -3.25
C MET A 202 14.62 7.49 -4.24
N GLY A 203 14.75 7.73 -5.56
CA GLY A 203 14.18 6.87 -6.59
C GLY A 203 12.73 7.23 -6.96
N VAL A 204 12.05 6.30 -7.63
CA VAL A 204 10.64 6.46 -8.03
C VAL A 204 9.69 6.17 -6.88
N TYR A 205 8.66 6.99 -6.74
CA TYR A 205 7.54 6.80 -5.82
C TYR A 205 6.22 6.89 -6.58
N ALA A 206 5.18 6.30 -6.04
CA ALA A 206 3.82 6.63 -6.45
C ALA A 206 3.26 7.69 -5.49
N LEU A 207 2.93 8.87 -6.04
CA LEU A 207 2.09 9.85 -5.35
C LEU A 207 0.65 9.36 -5.43
N THR A 208 0.00 9.15 -4.28
CA THR A 208 -1.32 8.52 -4.23
C THR A 208 -2.34 9.36 -3.49
N GLU A 209 -3.57 9.28 -3.96
CA GLU A 209 -4.75 9.69 -3.20
C GLU A 209 -4.91 8.81 -1.96
N ARG A 210 -5.77 9.22 -1.05
CA ARG A 210 -6.10 8.43 0.14
C ARG A 210 -7.56 8.01 0.13
N MET A 211 -7.83 6.83 0.69
CA MET A 211 -9.19 6.37 0.91
C MET A 211 -9.79 7.10 2.10
N ASP A 212 -10.66 8.05 1.83
CA ASP A 212 -11.30 8.90 2.83
C ASP A 212 -12.73 9.31 2.43
N ARG A 213 -13.32 10.21 3.20
CA ARG A 213 -14.64 10.78 2.90
C ARG A 213 -14.69 11.49 1.55
N LYS A 214 -13.64 12.27 1.20
CA LYS A 214 -13.59 13.06 -0.06
C LYS A 214 -13.52 12.11 -1.25
N GLN A 215 -12.66 11.08 -1.18
CA GLN A 215 -12.49 10.08 -2.25
C GLN A 215 -13.80 9.37 -2.57
N LEU A 216 -14.55 9.01 -1.55
CA LEU A 216 -15.80 8.28 -1.69
C LEU A 216 -17.03 9.19 -1.84
N GLY A 217 -16.89 10.51 -1.78
CA GLY A 217 -18.01 11.43 -1.80
C GLY A 217 -19.04 11.22 -0.68
N LEU A 218 -18.64 10.63 0.48
CA LEU A 218 -19.57 10.30 1.55
C LEU A 218 -20.23 11.54 2.11
N ARG A 219 -21.51 11.42 2.45
CA ARG A 219 -22.31 12.52 3.01
C ARG A 219 -21.68 13.08 4.27
N LYS A 220 -21.36 14.38 4.21
CA LYS A 220 -20.68 15.13 5.28
C LYS A 220 -21.50 15.12 6.57
N TYR A 221 -20.80 14.97 7.70
CA TYR A 221 -21.36 15.18 9.04
C TYR A 221 -21.91 16.61 9.17
N ASN A 222 -23.05 16.75 9.82
CA ASN A 222 -23.71 18.03 10.06
C ASN A 222 -24.44 18.10 11.41
N GLY A 223 -23.84 17.55 12.45
CA GLY A 223 -24.46 17.34 13.76
C GLY A 223 -25.11 15.96 13.89
N ASP A 224 -25.13 15.19 12.80
CA ASP A 224 -25.62 13.82 12.74
C ASP A 224 -24.72 12.97 11.84
N ILE A 225 -24.47 11.71 12.23
CA ILE A 225 -23.69 10.73 11.44
C ILE A 225 -24.49 10.34 10.21
N ARG A 226 -23.99 10.68 9.03
CA ARG A 226 -24.64 10.41 7.74
C ARG A 226 -23.88 9.38 6.95
N GLY A 227 -22.71 9.74 6.39
CA GLY A 227 -21.76 8.79 5.84
C GLY A 227 -20.86 8.21 6.92
N VAL A 228 -20.32 7.01 6.72
CA VAL A 228 -19.34 6.39 7.62
C VAL A 228 -18.27 5.67 6.83
N LEU A 229 -17.07 5.63 7.40
CA LEU A 229 -15.93 4.88 6.89
C LEU A 229 -15.20 4.22 8.06
N TYR A 230 -14.97 2.93 7.94
CA TYR A 230 -14.20 2.12 8.88
C TYR A 230 -13.07 1.43 8.13
N LYS A 231 -11.96 1.19 8.82
CA LYS A 231 -10.84 0.40 8.28
C LYS A 231 -10.71 -0.91 9.06
N GLY A 232 -10.59 -2.02 8.36
CA GLY A 232 -10.23 -3.31 8.93
C GLY A 232 -8.71 -3.44 9.05
N ASN A 233 -8.25 -3.86 10.22
CA ASN A 233 -6.82 -3.97 10.56
C ASN A 233 -6.40 -5.41 10.94
N GLY A 234 -7.30 -6.40 10.83
CA GLY A 234 -6.97 -7.78 11.15
C GLY A 234 -8.19 -8.69 11.33
N PRO A 235 -7.99 -9.93 11.74
CA PRO A 235 -9.07 -10.84 12.11
C PRO A 235 -9.86 -10.32 13.31
N GLY A 236 -11.07 -10.86 13.52
CA GLY A 236 -11.99 -10.45 14.57
C GLY A 236 -13.31 -9.95 13.98
N ALA A 237 -13.80 -8.78 14.41
CA ALA A 237 -15.04 -8.22 13.84
C ALA A 237 -14.96 -7.98 12.30
N PRO A 238 -13.83 -7.55 11.71
CA PRO A 238 -13.69 -7.42 10.27
C PRO A 238 -13.80 -8.74 9.48
N THR A 239 -13.47 -9.86 10.10
CA THR A 239 -13.59 -11.20 9.52
C THR A 239 -14.83 -11.96 10.00
N PHE A 240 -15.63 -11.34 10.89
CA PHE A 240 -16.80 -11.96 11.54
C PHE A 240 -16.47 -13.17 12.41
N ASP A 241 -15.25 -13.20 12.98
CA ASP A 241 -14.80 -14.26 13.89
C ASP A 241 -15.19 -13.98 15.35
N SER A 242 -15.42 -12.71 15.69
CA SER A 242 -15.77 -12.28 17.04
C SER A 242 -16.76 -11.11 17.04
N LEU A 243 -17.47 -10.95 18.16
CA LEU A 243 -18.46 -9.90 18.36
C LEU A 243 -18.41 -9.39 19.81
N PRO A 244 -17.28 -8.84 20.28
CA PRO A 244 -17.23 -8.27 21.61
C PRO A 244 -18.08 -6.99 21.68
N MET A 245 -18.54 -6.64 22.89
CA MET A 245 -19.22 -5.37 23.09
C MET A 245 -18.30 -4.21 22.77
N TYR A 246 -18.84 -3.21 22.11
CA TYR A 246 -18.10 -1.99 21.74
C TYR A 246 -18.11 -0.94 22.87
N ASP A 247 -17.14 -0.04 22.81
CA ASP A 247 -17.07 1.17 23.63
C ASP A 247 -17.00 2.40 22.70
N ASN A 248 -18.03 3.23 22.74
CA ASN A 248 -18.11 4.44 21.92
C ASN A 248 -17.16 5.58 22.38
N THR A 249 -16.32 5.35 23.38
CA THR A 249 -15.23 6.27 23.76
C THR A 249 -13.91 5.96 23.06
N LEU A 250 -13.83 4.82 22.35
CA LEU A 250 -12.66 4.36 21.64
C LEU A 250 -12.86 4.48 20.13
N ASP A 251 -11.80 4.89 19.43
CA ASP A 251 -11.73 4.96 17.96
C ASP A 251 -11.44 3.61 17.29
N THR A 252 -11.27 2.56 18.09
CA THR A 252 -11.07 1.19 17.65
C THR A 252 -12.09 0.25 18.28
N TRP A 253 -12.51 -0.76 17.52
CA TRP A 253 -13.37 -1.85 17.99
C TRP A 253 -12.98 -3.15 17.30
N ASP A 254 -12.39 -4.06 18.06
CA ASP A 254 -12.07 -5.43 17.63
C ASP A 254 -11.46 -5.50 16.22
N ASN A 255 -10.32 -4.83 16.04
CA ASN A 255 -9.59 -4.66 14.79
C ASN A 255 -10.30 -3.83 13.69
N TYR A 256 -11.39 -3.14 14.00
CA TYR A 256 -11.84 -2.00 13.22
C TYR A 256 -11.27 -0.68 13.76
N GLU A 257 -10.92 0.23 12.87
CA GLU A 257 -10.59 1.62 13.13
C GLU A 257 -11.71 2.52 12.62
N TRP A 258 -12.09 3.51 13.43
CA TRP A 258 -13.05 4.55 13.04
C TRP A 258 -12.35 5.62 12.21
N VAL A 259 -12.69 5.77 10.93
CA VAL A 259 -12.02 6.71 10.01
C VAL A 259 -12.88 7.96 9.78
N TYR A 260 -14.18 7.80 9.59
CA TYR A 260 -15.10 8.91 9.34
C TYR A 260 -16.50 8.63 9.89
N PRO A 261 -17.22 9.63 10.46
CA PRO A 261 -16.82 11.03 10.68
C PRO A 261 -15.58 11.17 11.56
N ASN A 262 -14.81 12.28 11.36
CA ASN A 262 -13.65 12.56 12.18
C ASN A 262 -14.06 12.64 13.67
N GLU A 263 -13.25 12.15 14.58
CA GLU A 263 -13.48 12.16 16.02
C GLU A 263 -13.77 13.56 16.59
N ASN A 264 -13.19 14.61 15.98
CA ASN A 264 -13.44 16.00 16.34
C ASN A 264 -14.82 16.52 15.88
N ASP A 265 -15.47 15.81 14.93
CA ASP A 265 -16.77 16.21 14.39
C ASP A 265 -17.94 15.66 15.22
N THR A 266 -17.77 14.46 15.82
CA THR A 266 -18.84 13.77 16.53
C THR A 266 -18.30 12.75 17.53
N ALA A 267 -19.19 12.28 18.39
CA ALA A 267 -18.93 11.09 19.17
C ALA A 267 -18.90 9.84 18.27
N ILE A 268 -17.97 8.96 18.53
CA ILE A 268 -17.87 7.65 17.91
C ILE A 268 -19.12 6.83 18.22
N ASN A 269 -19.63 6.09 17.25
CA ASN A 269 -20.83 5.27 17.40
C ASN A 269 -20.77 3.98 16.59
N TRP A 270 -20.29 2.92 17.21
CA TRP A 270 -20.14 1.59 16.64
C TRP A 270 -21.45 0.84 16.44
N ASN A 271 -22.57 1.32 16.99
CA ASN A 271 -23.84 0.58 17.03
C ASN A 271 -24.29 0.04 15.67
N HIS A 272 -24.12 0.80 14.59
CA HIS A 272 -24.55 0.34 13.26
C HIS A 272 -23.68 -0.78 12.73
N LEU A 273 -22.34 -0.65 12.86
CA LEU A 273 -21.43 -1.69 12.42
C LEU A 273 -21.57 -2.96 13.28
N TYR A 274 -21.67 -2.80 14.59
CA TYR A 274 -21.96 -3.89 15.51
C TYR A 274 -23.25 -4.63 15.13
N SER A 275 -24.32 -3.89 14.82
CA SER A 275 -25.60 -4.49 14.42
C SER A 275 -25.48 -5.28 13.11
N PHE A 276 -24.71 -4.77 12.15
CA PHE A 276 -24.42 -5.47 10.90
C PHE A 276 -23.59 -6.75 11.16
N THR A 277 -22.50 -6.64 11.94
CA THR A 277 -21.66 -7.80 12.29
C THR A 277 -22.49 -8.84 13.04
N ASN A 278 -23.32 -8.42 14.01
CA ASN A 278 -24.22 -9.32 14.71
C ASN A 278 -25.24 -10.00 13.77
N PHE A 279 -25.77 -9.27 12.80
CA PHE A 279 -26.65 -9.84 11.80
C PHE A 279 -25.95 -10.91 10.97
N VAL A 280 -24.73 -10.63 10.49
CA VAL A 280 -23.95 -11.62 9.72
C VAL A 280 -23.65 -12.85 10.56
N MET A 281 -23.25 -12.71 11.82
CA MET A 281 -22.86 -13.85 12.66
C MET A 281 -24.05 -14.65 13.19
N ASN A 282 -25.18 -14.04 13.50
CA ASN A 282 -26.21 -14.65 14.33
C ASN A 282 -27.60 -14.77 13.67
N ALA A 283 -27.85 -14.14 12.51
CA ALA A 283 -29.11 -14.33 11.82
C ALA A 283 -29.24 -15.79 11.32
N SER A 284 -30.46 -16.36 11.36
CA SER A 284 -30.68 -17.63 10.69
C SER A 284 -30.49 -17.51 9.18
N ASP A 285 -30.13 -18.59 8.50
CA ASP A 285 -29.82 -18.58 7.07
C ASP A 285 -30.95 -17.98 6.22
N ASN A 286 -32.19 -18.36 6.48
CA ASN A 286 -33.34 -17.80 5.77
C ASN A 286 -33.46 -16.27 5.94
N VAL A 287 -33.15 -15.75 7.13
CA VAL A 287 -33.18 -14.31 7.41
C VAL A 287 -31.95 -13.64 6.75
N PHE A 288 -30.79 -14.26 6.86
CA PHE A 288 -29.56 -13.73 6.26
C PHE A 288 -29.71 -13.61 4.74
N TYR A 289 -30.04 -14.70 4.02
CA TYR A 289 -30.14 -14.69 2.56
C TYR A 289 -31.24 -13.76 2.03
N SER A 290 -32.32 -13.58 2.79
CA SER A 290 -33.39 -12.66 2.37
C SER A 290 -33.13 -11.19 2.67
N GLN A 291 -32.20 -10.87 3.56
CA GLN A 291 -32.04 -9.50 4.09
C GLN A 291 -30.62 -8.89 3.94
N TYR A 292 -29.59 -9.68 3.62
CA TYR A 292 -28.24 -9.12 3.55
C TYR A 292 -28.13 -7.99 2.52
N ALA A 293 -28.80 -8.12 1.36
CA ALA A 293 -28.78 -7.09 0.31
C ALA A 293 -29.48 -5.77 0.72
N ALA A 294 -30.24 -5.76 1.80
CA ALA A 294 -30.79 -4.54 2.39
C ALA A 294 -29.78 -3.84 3.34
N GLN A 295 -28.71 -4.52 3.74
CA GLN A 295 -27.69 -4.01 4.65
C GLN A 295 -26.32 -3.83 3.99
N PHE A 296 -26.01 -4.69 3.01
CA PHE A 296 -24.75 -4.63 2.24
C PHE A 296 -25.08 -4.62 0.75
N ASP A 297 -24.32 -3.82 -0.02
CA ASP A 297 -24.48 -3.75 -1.48
C ASP A 297 -24.10 -5.11 -2.11
N LYS A 298 -25.08 -5.74 -2.77
CA LYS A 298 -24.88 -7.09 -3.32
C LYS A 298 -23.89 -7.09 -4.47
N ASP A 299 -23.94 -6.08 -5.35
CA ASP A 299 -23.05 -6.02 -6.50
C ASP A 299 -21.62 -5.76 -6.03
N ASN A 300 -21.45 -4.91 -5.01
CA ASN A 300 -20.15 -4.72 -4.37
C ASN A 300 -19.64 -6.01 -3.69
N ALA A 301 -20.49 -6.73 -2.97
CA ALA A 301 -20.08 -7.99 -2.35
C ALA A 301 -19.56 -9.00 -3.39
N ILE A 302 -20.22 -9.07 -4.55
CA ILE A 302 -19.81 -9.92 -5.66
C ILE A 302 -18.49 -9.43 -6.27
N ASP A 303 -18.44 -8.17 -6.69
CA ASP A 303 -17.26 -7.62 -7.36
C ASP A 303 -16.02 -7.66 -6.45
N TYR A 304 -16.17 -7.34 -5.15
CA TYR A 304 -15.07 -7.42 -4.19
C TYR A 304 -14.58 -8.86 -4.00
N TYR A 305 -15.47 -9.83 -3.85
CA TYR A 305 -15.11 -11.24 -3.73
C TYR A 305 -14.34 -11.75 -4.95
N LEU A 306 -14.85 -11.46 -6.15
CA LEU A 306 -14.21 -11.85 -7.40
C LEU A 306 -12.85 -11.17 -7.59
N PHE A 307 -12.79 -9.87 -7.28
CA PHE A 307 -11.55 -9.09 -7.36
C PHE A 307 -10.46 -9.64 -6.44
N ILE A 308 -10.73 -9.73 -5.14
CA ILE A 308 -9.75 -10.19 -4.14
C ILE A 308 -9.30 -11.62 -4.45
N ASN A 309 -10.22 -12.49 -4.87
CA ASN A 309 -9.86 -13.84 -5.28
C ASN A 309 -9.05 -13.88 -6.57
N SER A 310 -9.30 -13.02 -7.54
CA SER A 310 -8.50 -12.92 -8.77
C SER A 310 -7.07 -12.49 -8.51
N LEU A 311 -6.88 -11.60 -7.53
CA LEU A 311 -5.56 -11.14 -7.11
C LEU A 311 -4.85 -12.10 -6.15
N MET A 312 -5.61 -12.94 -5.46
CA MET A 312 -5.15 -13.70 -4.28
C MET A 312 -4.58 -12.76 -3.21
N ALA A 313 -5.29 -11.66 -2.93
CA ALA A 313 -4.92 -10.64 -1.96
C ALA A 313 -5.27 -11.10 -0.53
N MET A 314 -4.37 -11.87 0.08
CA MET A 314 -4.65 -12.61 1.32
C MET A 314 -4.99 -11.72 2.51
N ASP A 315 -4.43 -10.53 2.60
CA ASP A 315 -4.68 -9.59 3.69
C ASP A 315 -6.05 -8.88 3.55
N ASN A 316 -6.68 -8.89 2.37
CA ASN A 316 -7.84 -8.03 2.08
C ASN A 316 -9.19 -8.64 2.49
N MET A 317 -9.22 -9.71 3.28
CA MET A 317 -10.46 -10.29 3.84
C MET A 317 -10.80 -9.80 5.25
N GLY A 318 -9.90 -9.10 5.93
CA GLY A 318 -10.12 -8.54 7.27
C GLY A 318 -9.16 -7.41 7.62
N ARG A 319 -7.99 -7.39 6.98
CA ARG A 319 -7.01 -6.31 7.00
C ARG A 319 -7.02 -5.64 5.62
N ASN A 320 -6.44 -4.46 5.49
CA ASN A 320 -6.29 -3.78 4.21
C ASN A 320 -7.59 -3.63 3.41
N LEU A 321 -8.69 -3.40 4.12
CA LEU A 321 -9.99 -3.09 3.54
C LEU A 321 -10.65 -1.92 4.26
N PHE A 322 -11.50 -1.22 3.53
CA PHE A 322 -12.41 -0.25 4.13
C PHE A 322 -13.86 -0.75 4.01
N VAL A 323 -14.65 -0.42 5.04
CA VAL A 323 -16.11 -0.61 5.05
C VAL A 323 -16.74 0.76 5.06
N ALA A 324 -17.49 1.08 4.01
CA ALA A 324 -18.08 2.40 3.84
C ALA A 324 -19.60 2.33 3.71
N ARG A 325 -20.26 3.43 4.07
CA ARG A 325 -21.68 3.66 3.82
C ARG A 325 -21.90 5.13 3.41
N TYR A 326 -22.48 5.35 2.24
CA TYR A 326 -22.66 6.68 1.67
C TYR A 326 -23.50 7.61 2.55
N LYS A 327 -24.64 7.12 3.04
CA LYS A 327 -25.58 7.83 3.93
C LYS A 327 -26.34 6.84 4.81
N LYS A 328 -27.07 7.32 5.81
CA LYS A 328 -27.82 6.47 6.76
C LYS A 328 -28.70 5.40 6.13
N SER A 329 -29.32 5.70 4.99
CA SER A 329 -30.24 4.81 4.28
C SER A 329 -29.56 3.94 3.20
N SER A 330 -28.23 4.04 3.04
CA SER A 330 -27.49 3.21 2.09
C SER A 330 -26.99 1.94 2.75
N THR A 331 -26.66 0.96 1.92
CA THR A 331 -25.99 -0.28 2.26
C THR A 331 -24.52 -0.04 2.56
N TYR A 332 -23.88 -0.95 3.28
CA TYR A 332 -22.43 -1.03 3.36
C TYR A 332 -21.80 -1.52 2.05
N MET A 333 -20.52 -1.23 1.86
CA MET A 333 -19.69 -1.72 0.76
C MET A 333 -18.24 -1.88 1.22
N TYR A 334 -17.53 -2.82 0.62
CA TYR A 334 -16.09 -3.00 0.78
C TYR A 334 -15.30 -2.22 -0.28
N LEU A 335 -14.13 -1.76 0.12
CA LEU A 335 -13.16 -1.08 -0.77
C LEU A 335 -11.77 -1.61 -0.43
N PRO A 336 -11.00 -2.03 -1.44
CA PRO A 336 -9.66 -2.56 -1.22
C PRO A 336 -8.67 -1.44 -0.86
N TRP A 337 -7.63 -1.84 -0.15
CA TRP A 337 -6.51 -0.99 0.24
C TRP A 337 -5.23 -1.80 0.31
N ASP A 338 -4.07 -1.18 0.01
CA ASP A 338 -2.74 -1.77 0.19
C ASP A 338 -2.58 -3.09 -0.59
N LEU A 339 -2.67 -2.98 -1.93
CA LEU A 339 -2.66 -4.11 -2.86
C LEU A 339 -1.24 -4.43 -3.35
N ASP A 340 -0.25 -4.37 -2.47
CA ASP A 340 1.15 -4.61 -2.81
C ASP A 340 1.50 -6.11 -2.82
N ALA A 341 0.83 -6.92 -2.00
CA ALA A 341 1.03 -8.36 -1.87
C ALA A 341 -0.05 -9.16 -2.64
N ILE A 342 0.08 -9.19 -3.96
CA ILE A 342 -0.88 -9.79 -4.88
C ILE A 342 -0.17 -10.54 -6.01
N TRP A 343 -0.93 -11.39 -6.72
CA TRP A 343 -0.44 -12.11 -7.89
C TRP A 343 0.84 -12.89 -7.60
N GLY A 344 0.84 -13.61 -6.47
CA GLY A 344 1.96 -14.44 -6.04
C GLY A 344 3.14 -13.70 -5.44
N LEU A 345 3.02 -12.40 -5.19
CA LEU A 345 3.97 -11.65 -4.36
C LEU A 345 3.48 -11.64 -2.92
N ASP A 346 4.34 -11.99 -1.98
CA ASP A 346 4.08 -11.90 -0.55
C ASP A 346 4.54 -10.54 0.00
N THR A 347 4.10 -10.21 1.21
CA THR A 347 4.40 -8.93 1.90
C THR A 347 5.89 -8.68 2.14
N ASP A 348 6.71 -9.73 2.17
CA ASP A 348 8.18 -9.64 2.28
C ASP A 348 8.91 -9.52 0.93
N GLY A 349 8.16 -9.50 -0.19
CA GLY A 349 8.70 -9.47 -1.54
C GLY A 349 9.07 -10.85 -2.10
N SER A 350 8.82 -11.93 -1.37
CA SER A 350 9.01 -13.28 -1.88
C SER A 350 7.91 -13.69 -2.86
N MET A 351 8.19 -14.65 -3.72
CA MET A 351 7.27 -15.11 -4.76
C MET A 351 6.71 -16.48 -4.41
N THR A 352 5.40 -16.66 -4.54
CA THR A 352 4.72 -17.95 -4.35
C THR A 352 4.06 -18.43 -5.63
N TYR A 353 4.21 -19.70 -5.95
CA TYR A 353 3.55 -20.35 -7.08
C TYR A 353 2.19 -20.97 -6.72
N ASN A 354 1.71 -20.75 -5.50
CA ASN A 354 0.38 -21.18 -5.14
C ASN A 354 -0.66 -20.30 -5.83
N THR A 355 -1.53 -20.90 -6.63
CA THR A 355 -2.63 -20.26 -7.35
C THR A 355 -3.99 -20.85 -6.98
N ALA A 356 -4.01 -21.85 -6.08
CA ALA A 356 -5.21 -22.55 -5.65
C ALA A 356 -5.78 -21.95 -4.35
N GLY A 357 -7.05 -22.21 -4.09
CA GLY A 357 -7.78 -21.76 -2.92
C GLY A 357 -8.66 -20.52 -3.19
N LEU A 358 -9.79 -20.45 -2.48
CA LEU A 358 -10.66 -19.27 -2.45
C LEU A 358 -10.53 -18.61 -1.10
N MET A 359 -10.30 -17.30 -1.10
CA MET A 359 -10.25 -16.52 0.13
C MET A 359 -11.64 -16.13 0.56
N SER A 360 -11.89 -16.21 1.85
CA SER A 360 -13.17 -15.95 2.47
C SER A 360 -13.02 -15.28 3.84
N ASN A 361 -14.12 -14.85 4.40
CA ASN A 361 -14.32 -14.46 5.79
C ASN A 361 -15.75 -14.86 6.18
N GLY A 362 -16.12 -14.73 7.44
CA GLY A 362 -17.43 -15.20 7.91
C GLY A 362 -18.64 -14.61 7.18
N PHE A 363 -18.51 -13.45 6.51
CA PHE A 363 -19.56 -12.92 5.62
C PHE A 363 -19.66 -13.73 4.32
N TYR A 364 -18.53 -13.96 3.67
CA TYR A 364 -18.47 -14.73 2.43
C TYR A 364 -18.70 -16.21 2.65
N ASP A 365 -18.30 -16.78 3.80
CA ASP A 365 -18.63 -18.17 4.17
C ASP A 365 -20.14 -18.42 4.16
N ARG A 366 -20.91 -17.42 4.56
CA ARG A 366 -22.38 -17.49 4.48
C ARG A 366 -22.91 -17.20 3.09
N LEU A 367 -22.38 -16.19 2.39
CA LEU A 367 -22.82 -15.82 1.04
C LEU A 367 -22.60 -16.97 0.04
N THR A 368 -21.49 -17.68 0.15
CA THR A 368 -21.13 -18.81 -0.73
C THR A 368 -22.00 -20.05 -0.50
N GLN A 369 -22.82 -20.06 0.55
CA GLN A 369 -23.86 -21.07 0.78
C GLN A 369 -25.25 -20.65 0.25
N ASP A 370 -25.42 -19.41 -0.27
CA ASP A 370 -26.67 -18.94 -0.84
C ASP A 370 -26.87 -19.49 -2.26
N CYS A 371 -27.45 -20.70 -2.31
CA CYS A 371 -27.70 -21.46 -3.53
C CYS A 371 -29.07 -21.16 -4.18
N ASN A 372 -29.75 -20.09 -3.80
CA ASN A 372 -30.99 -19.69 -4.44
C ASN A 372 -30.75 -19.26 -5.90
N ASP A 373 -31.74 -19.41 -6.77
CA ASP A 373 -31.65 -19.09 -8.21
C ASP A 373 -31.17 -17.65 -8.49
N TYR A 374 -31.45 -16.73 -7.58
CA TYR A 374 -30.98 -15.31 -7.63
C TYR A 374 -30.09 -14.98 -6.42
N GLY A 375 -29.56 -16.01 -5.76
CA GLY A 375 -28.68 -15.88 -4.61
C GLY A 375 -27.30 -15.35 -4.98
N PHE A 376 -26.43 -15.32 -3.99
CA PHE A 376 -25.06 -14.81 -4.19
C PHE A 376 -24.30 -15.66 -5.20
N VAL A 377 -24.30 -17.00 -5.08
CA VAL A 377 -23.51 -17.89 -5.94
C VAL A 377 -23.90 -17.74 -7.41
N ALA A 378 -25.20 -17.86 -7.73
CA ALA A 378 -25.68 -17.73 -9.12
C ALA A 378 -25.37 -16.35 -9.73
N SER A 379 -25.50 -15.29 -8.94
CA SER A 379 -25.18 -13.91 -9.38
C SER A 379 -23.67 -13.72 -9.57
N ALA A 380 -22.86 -14.26 -8.67
CA ALA A 380 -21.39 -14.16 -8.77
C ALA A 380 -20.83 -14.98 -9.93
N GLN A 381 -21.39 -16.18 -10.23
CA GLN A 381 -21.04 -16.95 -11.42
C GLN A 381 -21.34 -16.17 -12.71
N THR A 382 -22.52 -15.57 -12.79
CA THR A 382 -22.90 -14.75 -13.96
C THR A 382 -21.91 -13.59 -14.13
N ARG A 383 -21.66 -12.85 -13.05
CA ARG A 383 -20.75 -11.70 -13.05
C ARG A 383 -19.29 -12.10 -13.33
N TYR A 384 -18.84 -13.23 -12.79
CA TYR A 384 -17.51 -13.77 -13.07
C TYR A 384 -17.31 -14.02 -14.56
N ASN A 385 -18.27 -14.71 -15.21
CA ASN A 385 -18.15 -15.00 -16.63
C ASN A 385 -18.15 -13.73 -17.48
N GLU A 386 -18.98 -12.72 -17.15
CA GLU A 386 -18.90 -11.40 -17.80
C GLU A 386 -17.52 -10.75 -17.66
N LEU A 387 -16.94 -10.80 -16.45
CA LEU A 387 -15.63 -10.23 -16.17
C LEU A 387 -14.51 -11.03 -16.84
N ARG A 388 -14.63 -12.37 -16.94
CA ARG A 388 -13.67 -13.20 -17.67
C ARG A 388 -13.59 -12.85 -19.16
N ASP A 389 -14.70 -12.47 -19.75
CA ASP A 389 -14.77 -12.05 -21.16
C ASP A 389 -14.19 -10.64 -21.37
N THR A 390 -13.99 -9.85 -20.31
CA THR A 390 -13.63 -8.43 -20.41
C THR A 390 -12.39 -8.04 -19.61
N LEU A 391 -12.47 -8.02 -18.29
CA LEU A 391 -11.46 -7.44 -17.39
C LEU A 391 -10.60 -8.48 -16.67
N LEU A 392 -11.23 -9.55 -16.14
CA LEU A 392 -10.54 -10.57 -15.37
C LEU A 392 -9.98 -11.68 -16.28
N ASN A 393 -9.09 -11.31 -17.16
CA ASN A 393 -8.35 -12.24 -18.00
C ASN A 393 -6.87 -11.83 -18.08
N ARG A 394 -6.04 -12.80 -18.44
CA ARG A 394 -4.59 -12.58 -18.53
C ARG A 394 -4.22 -11.49 -19.51
N GLU A 395 -4.90 -11.45 -20.67
CA GLU A 395 -4.60 -10.53 -21.76
C GLU A 395 -4.78 -9.09 -21.30
N HIS A 396 -5.92 -8.75 -20.70
CA HIS A 396 -6.22 -7.41 -20.22
C HIS A 396 -5.28 -6.99 -19.08
N ILE A 397 -5.11 -7.86 -18.07
CA ILE A 397 -4.25 -7.54 -16.92
C ILE A 397 -2.79 -7.38 -17.38
N MET A 398 -2.29 -8.25 -18.28
CA MET A 398 -0.93 -8.13 -18.79
C MET A 398 -0.74 -6.91 -19.69
N GLU A 399 -1.77 -6.45 -20.40
CA GLU A 399 -1.74 -5.18 -21.14
C GLU A 399 -1.58 -4.00 -20.17
N MET A 400 -2.35 -3.97 -19.07
CA MET A 400 -2.21 -2.95 -18.02
C MET A 400 -0.80 -2.98 -17.42
N VAL A 401 -0.30 -4.16 -17.07
CA VAL A 401 1.05 -4.37 -16.52
C VAL A 401 2.12 -3.89 -17.49
N GLN A 402 2.01 -4.26 -18.78
CA GLN A 402 2.98 -3.89 -19.80
C GLN A 402 3.02 -2.38 -20.01
N ASN A 403 1.86 -1.72 -20.03
CA ASN A 403 1.78 -0.26 -20.17
C ASN A 403 2.52 0.46 -19.03
N GLN A 404 2.34 0.01 -17.77
CA GLN A 404 3.05 0.59 -16.63
C GLN A 404 4.55 0.25 -16.66
N TYR A 405 4.91 -0.97 -17.05
CA TYR A 405 6.30 -1.38 -17.19
C TYR A 405 7.03 -0.56 -18.26
N ASP A 406 6.40 -0.39 -19.43
CA ASP A 406 6.95 0.38 -20.54
C ASP A 406 7.10 1.87 -20.17
N GLU A 407 6.14 2.46 -19.44
CA GLU A 407 6.24 3.82 -18.93
C GLU A 407 7.50 3.98 -18.06
N LEU A 408 7.73 3.08 -17.10
CA LEU A 408 8.88 3.14 -16.21
C LEU A 408 10.19 2.85 -16.95
N LEU A 409 10.20 1.85 -17.84
CA LEU A 409 11.36 1.46 -18.63
C LEU A 409 11.80 2.57 -19.61
N GLU A 410 10.87 3.08 -20.42
CA GLU A 410 11.16 4.11 -21.43
C GLU A 410 11.64 5.42 -20.80
N ASN A 411 11.16 5.74 -19.59
CA ASN A 411 11.62 6.88 -18.83
C ASN A 411 12.95 6.62 -18.08
N GLY A 412 13.57 5.44 -18.22
CA GLY A 412 14.86 5.09 -17.60
C GLY A 412 14.78 5.00 -16.06
N VAL A 413 13.58 4.72 -15.51
CA VAL A 413 13.34 4.67 -14.07
C VAL A 413 14.16 3.57 -13.41
N TYR A 414 14.20 2.39 -13.99
CA TYR A 414 14.88 1.25 -13.40
C TYR A 414 16.39 1.44 -13.28
N ASP A 415 17.02 2.12 -14.26
CA ASP A 415 18.45 2.45 -14.20
C ASP A 415 18.76 3.36 -13.01
N ARG A 416 17.98 4.45 -12.84
CA ARG A 416 18.24 5.39 -11.75
C ARG A 416 17.73 4.90 -10.40
N GLU A 417 16.72 3.99 -10.37
CA GLU A 417 16.32 3.29 -9.16
C GLU A 417 17.48 2.41 -8.64
N HIS A 418 18.18 1.71 -9.54
CA HIS A 418 19.39 0.96 -9.19
C HIS A 418 20.53 1.87 -8.72
N GLU A 419 20.72 3.04 -9.33
CA GLU A 419 21.73 4.01 -8.84
C GLU A 419 21.37 4.55 -7.45
N ALA A 420 20.07 4.75 -7.16
CA ALA A 420 19.61 5.19 -5.83
C ALA A 420 19.75 4.05 -4.79
N TRP A 421 19.44 2.83 -5.21
CA TRP A 421 19.36 1.63 -4.39
C TRP A 421 20.11 0.48 -5.08
N PRO A 422 21.44 0.32 -4.85
CA PRO A 422 22.26 -0.65 -5.58
C PRO A 422 21.83 -2.12 -5.43
N ASP A 423 21.09 -2.45 -4.37
CA ASP A 423 20.53 -3.80 -4.17
C ASP A 423 19.26 -4.05 -5.00
N PHE A 424 18.66 -3.00 -5.58
CA PHE A 424 17.54 -3.11 -6.50
C PHE A 424 18.03 -3.51 -7.89
N THR A 425 17.44 -4.56 -8.45
CA THR A 425 17.67 -4.97 -9.83
C THR A 425 16.33 -5.34 -10.45
N VAL A 426 16.00 -4.75 -11.59
CA VAL A 426 14.82 -5.17 -12.34
C VAL A 426 15.05 -6.58 -12.90
N ASP A 427 14.06 -7.44 -12.73
CA ASP A 427 14.04 -8.79 -13.28
C ASP A 427 12.87 -8.94 -14.25
N GLU A 428 13.16 -8.92 -15.55
CA GLU A 428 12.15 -9.07 -16.62
C GLU A 428 11.43 -10.44 -16.56
N ASN A 429 12.01 -11.46 -15.92
CA ASN A 429 11.34 -12.73 -15.71
C ASN A 429 10.06 -12.58 -14.87
N GLN A 430 9.94 -11.48 -14.12
CA GLN A 430 8.74 -11.15 -13.36
C GLN A 430 7.50 -10.97 -14.25
N LEU A 431 7.63 -10.48 -15.48
CA LEU A 431 6.53 -10.40 -16.44
C LEU A 431 6.08 -11.78 -16.90
N THR A 432 7.03 -12.67 -17.20
CA THR A 432 6.74 -14.07 -17.54
C THR A 432 6.14 -14.82 -16.37
N TYR A 433 6.68 -14.61 -15.17
CA TYR A 433 6.13 -15.19 -13.95
C TYR A 433 4.66 -14.78 -13.75
N LEU A 434 4.38 -13.48 -13.81
CA LEU A 434 3.05 -12.94 -13.62
C LEU A 434 2.05 -13.48 -14.68
N SER A 435 2.47 -13.51 -15.93
CA SER A 435 1.65 -14.07 -17.02
C SER A 435 1.27 -15.54 -16.76
N ASN A 436 2.23 -16.37 -16.35
CA ASN A 436 1.97 -17.79 -16.04
C ASN A 436 1.11 -17.93 -14.77
N TRP A 437 1.38 -17.12 -13.75
CA TRP A 437 0.62 -17.12 -12.51
C TRP A 437 -0.86 -16.76 -12.76
N LEU A 438 -1.13 -15.77 -13.61
CA LEU A 438 -2.49 -15.38 -14.00
C LEU A 438 -3.21 -16.50 -14.76
N ASP A 439 -2.54 -17.17 -15.70
CA ASP A 439 -3.12 -18.33 -16.39
C ASP A 439 -3.51 -19.44 -15.41
N ASP A 440 -2.61 -19.82 -14.50
CA ASP A 440 -2.86 -20.87 -13.51
C ASP A 440 -3.97 -20.45 -12.54
N ARG A 441 -3.99 -19.17 -12.11
CA ARG A 441 -5.02 -18.64 -11.21
C ARG A 441 -6.40 -18.65 -11.87
N PHE A 442 -6.51 -18.16 -13.09
CA PHE A 442 -7.80 -18.13 -13.78
C PHE A 442 -8.27 -19.53 -14.18
N ASN A 443 -7.38 -20.45 -14.54
CA ASN A 443 -7.74 -21.86 -14.76
C ASN A 443 -8.32 -22.48 -13.48
N TYR A 444 -7.73 -22.20 -12.31
CA TYR A 444 -8.28 -22.65 -11.02
C TYR A 444 -9.66 -22.03 -10.75
N LEU A 445 -9.79 -20.70 -10.87
CA LEU A 445 -11.04 -19.99 -10.62
C LEU A 445 -12.15 -20.39 -11.59
N ASP A 446 -11.85 -20.64 -12.87
CA ASP A 446 -12.81 -21.11 -13.87
C ASP A 446 -13.41 -22.47 -13.47
N GLY A 447 -12.60 -23.35 -12.87
CA GLY A 447 -13.06 -24.61 -12.31
C GLY A 447 -13.95 -24.44 -11.09
N GLU A 448 -13.47 -23.70 -10.09
CA GLU A 448 -14.15 -23.55 -8.79
C GLU A 448 -15.46 -22.75 -8.89
N ILE A 449 -15.41 -21.59 -9.52
CA ILE A 449 -16.57 -20.69 -9.60
C ILE A 449 -17.68 -21.32 -10.45
N ASN A 450 -17.33 -22.03 -11.54
CA ASN A 450 -18.32 -22.66 -12.41
C ASN A 450 -18.76 -24.05 -11.95
N ALA A 451 -18.10 -24.67 -10.96
CA ALA A 451 -18.54 -25.94 -10.40
C ALA A 451 -19.91 -25.85 -9.69
N GLY A 452 -20.33 -24.63 -9.33
CA GLY A 452 -21.65 -24.37 -8.79
C GLY A 452 -21.73 -24.40 -7.26
N CYS A 453 -22.93 -24.33 -6.76
CA CYS A 453 -23.19 -24.24 -5.34
C CYS A 453 -22.78 -25.51 -4.58
N GLY A 454 -22.18 -25.33 -3.41
CA GLY A 454 -21.71 -26.43 -2.55
C GLY A 454 -20.24 -26.79 -2.74
N THR A 455 -19.52 -26.13 -3.68
CA THR A 455 -18.08 -26.28 -3.88
C THR A 455 -17.28 -25.06 -3.41
N TRP A 456 -17.90 -23.90 -3.35
CA TRP A 456 -17.26 -22.67 -2.90
C TRP A 456 -17.00 -22.70 -1.39
N GLY A 457 -15.75 -22.59 -0.99
CA GLY A 457 -15.37 -22.51 0.44
C GLY A 457 -15.32 -23.83 1.19
N ILE A 458 -15.44 -24.98 0.50
CA ILE A 458 -15.30 -26.31 1.12
C ILE A 458 -13.90 -26.88 0.91
N GLU A 459 -12.96 -26.29 1.28
CA GLU A 459 -11.55 -26.58 1.56
C GLU A 459 -10.76 -25.37 1.14
N VAL A 460 -10.68 -24.39 2.04
CA VAL A 460 -9.35 -23.81 2.22
C VAL A 460 -8.50 -25.04 2.58
N PRO A 461 -7.48 -25.44 1.78
CA PRO A 461 -6.42 -26.24 2.35
C PRO A 461 -6.04 -25.40 3.58
N GLU A 462 -6.20 -25.97 4.78
CA GLU A 462 -5.66 -25.30 5.97
C GLU A 462 -4.31 -24.80 5.52
N PRO A 463 -4.00 -23.49 5.69
CA PRO A 463 -2.67 -23.01 5.39
C PRO A 463 -1.82 -24.11 5.99
N VAL A 464 -1.01 -24.80 5.16
CA VAL A 464 -0.12 -25.81 5.68
C VAL A 464 0.53 -25.05 6.79
N GLU A 465 0.15 -25.35 8.04
CA GLU A 465 0.72 -24.73 9.20
C GLU A 465 2.21 -25.09 9.08
N GLY A 466 2.89 -24.29 8.29
CA GLY A 466 4.29 -24.09 8.51
C GLY A 466 4.29 -23.66 9.96
N PRO A 467 5.07 -24.31 10.83
CA PRO A 467 5.00 -24.13 12.28
C PRO A 467 4.83 -22.66 12.56
N ILE A 468 3.75 -22.28 13.30
CA ILE A 468 3.41 -20.89 13.64
C ILE A 468 4.73 -20.21 13.91
N ARG A 469 5.14 -19.28 13.04
CA ARG A 469 6.43 -18.61 13.23
C ARG A 469 6.28 -17.74 14.46
N LEU A 470 6.87 -18.19 15.54
CA LEU A 470 6.89 -17.49 16.82
C LEU A 470 7.76 -16.23 16.75
N VAL A 471 8.71 -16.24 15.81
CA VAL A 471 9.64 -15.14 15.57
C VAL A 471 9.97 -15.03 14.08
N GLU A 472 10.16 -13.81 13.61
CA GLU A 472 10.75 -13.50 12.31
C GLU A 472 12.19 -13.04 12.48
N VAL A 473 13.09 -13.53 11.62
CA VAL A 473 14.53 -13.30 11.73
C VAL A 473 15.04 -12.71 10.40
N PHE A 474 15.52 -11.46 10.45
CA PHE A 474 15.98 -10.75 9.25
C PHE A 474 17.06 -9.68 9.57
N PRO A 475 17.85 -9.21 8.58
CA PRO A 475 18.02 -9.82 7.26
C PRO A 475 18.75 -11.15 7.37
N ASN A 476 18.55 -12.02 6.37
CA ASN A 476 19.28 -13.26 6.25
C ASN A 476 19.65 -13.50 4.77
N PRO A 477 20.91 -13.28 4.36
CA PRO A 477 22.13 -13.08 5.18
C PRO A 477 22.18 -11.74 5.93
N ALA A 478 22.84 -11.76 7.11
CA ALA A 478 23.00 -10.61 7.99
C ALA A 478 24.44 -10.04 7.89
N LYS A 479 24.56 -8.72 7.62
CA LYS A 479 25.88 -8.03 7.57
C LYS A 479 26.23 -7.41 8.93
N ASP A 480 25.39 -6.50 9.41
CA ASP A 480 25.68 -5.68 10.60
C ASP A 480 24.90 -6.12 11.84
N ARG A 481 23.71 -6.69 11.64
CA ARG A 481 22.80 -7.08 12.71
C ARG A 481 21.83 -8.16 12.26
N ILE A 482 21.33 -8.94 13.20
CA ILE A 482 20.19 -9.84 13.06
C ILE A 482 19.05 -9.22 13.86
N ASN A 483 17.93 -8.96 13.23
CA ASN A 483 16.71 -8.52 13.89
C ASN A 483 15.82 -9.74 14.14
N ILE A 484 15.17 -9.76 15.28
CA ILE A 484 14.23 -10.82 15.68
C ILE A 484 12.96 -10.13 16.13
N CYS A 485 11.88 -10.34 15.40
CA CYS A 485 10.55 -9.80 15.69
C CYS A 485 9.71 -10.93 16.32
N PHE A 486 9.04 -10.66 17.43
CA PHE A 486 8.18 -11.63 18.09
C PHE A 486 6.72 -11.35 17.72
N ALA A 487 5.97 -12.41 17.43
CA ALA A 487 4.55 -12.30 17.05
C ALA A 487 3.67 -11.69 18.15
N GLU A 488 4.09 -11.81 19.43
CA GLU A 488 3.38 -11.24 20.58
C GLU A 488 4.39 -10.77 21.65
N ASP A 489 3.94 -9.86 22.54
CA ASP A 489 4.68 -9.50 23.78
C ASP A 489 4.75 -10.71 24.72
N ALA A 490 5.80 -11.51 24.57
CA ALA A 490 5.99 -12.70 25.38
C ALA A 490 7.38 -12.75 26.04
N ASN A 491 7.46 -13.47 27.15
CA ASN A 491 8.75 -13.85 27.70
C ASN A 491 9.47 -14.78 26.72
N ALA A 492 10.50 -14.26 26.07
CA ALA A 492 11.28 -15.01 25.10
C ALA A 492 12.72 -15.24 25.56
N VAL A 493 13.23 -16.41 25.23
CA VAL A 493 14.66 -16.74 25.36
C VAL A 493 15.17 -17.10 23.96
N VAL A 494 16.15 -16.33 23.48
CA VAL A 494 16.77 -16.55 22.17
C VAL A 494 18.22 -16.95 22.36
N CYS A 495 18.62 -18.08 21.78
CA CYS A 495 19.97 -18.61 21.85
C CYS A 495 20.56 -18.74 20.43
N LEU A 496 21.75 -18.19 20.23
CA LEU A 496 22.50 -18.29 18.99
C LEU A 496 23.64 -19.30 19.13
N TYR A 497 23.67 -20.31 18.27
CA TYR A 497 24.67 -21.37 18.26
C TYR A 497 25.51 -21.32 16.98
N ASP A 498 26.80 -21.61 17.09
CA ASP A 498 27.66 -21.82 15.91
C ASP A 498 27.42 -23.20 15.27
N MET A 499 28.06 -23.45 14.13
CA MET A 499 27.92 -24.73 13.39
C MET A 499 28.37 -25.97 14.18
N THR A 500 29.11 -25.80 15.26
CA THR A 500 29.53 -26.90 16.15
C THR A 500 28.53 -27.17 17.27
N GLY A 501 27.44 -26.40 17.34
CA GLY A 501 26.44 -26.50 18.40
C GLY A 501 26.84 -25.78 19.70
N ARG A 502 27.91 -24.98 19.67
CA ARG A 502 28.35 -24.20 20.82
C ARG A 502 27.50 -22.93 20.92
N LEU A 503 26.97 -22.66 22.09
CA LEU A 503 26.25 -21.42 22.40
C LEU A 503 27.20 -20.21 22.27
N VAL A 504 26.85 -19.27 21.40
CA VAL A 504 27.61 -18.04 21.13
C VAL A 504 27.04 -16.87 21.93
N GLN A 505 25.72 -16.71 21.91
CA GLN A 505 25.00 -15.67 22.66
C GLN A 505 23.64 -16.16 23.11
N SER A 506 23.13 -15.59 24.19
CA SER A 506 21.78 -15.84 24.66
C SER A 506 21.16 -14.54 25.18
N PHE A 507 19.88 -14.36 24.94
CA PHE A 507 19.08 -13.20 25.32
C PHE A 507 17.80 -13.68 25.97
N ALA A 508 17.37 -12.97 27.02
CA ALA A 508 16.09 -13.22 27.66
C ALA A 508 15.43 -11.89 27.98
N GLY A 509 14.14 -11.75 27.71
CA GLY A 509 13.39 -10.51 28.00
C GLY A 509 11.94 -10.57 27.54
N GLN A 510 11.20 -9.56 27.94
CA GLN A 510 9.88 -9.23 27.40
C GLN A 510 10.04 -8.09 26.40
N ASN A 511 10.07 -8.37 25.12
CA ASN A 511 10.15 -7.35 24.09
C ASN A 511 9.51 -7.89 22.80
N GLN A 512 8.90 -6.99 22.02
CA GLN A 512 8.43 -7.31 20.67
C GLN A 512 9.58 -7.40 19.65
N PHE A 513 10.77 -6.91 20.00
CA PHE A 513 11.89 -6.81 19.08
C PHE A 513 13.24 -6.98 19.78
N LEU A 514 14.13 -7.78 19.19
CA LEU A 514 15.50 -8.01 19.65
C LEU A 514 16.48 -7.78 18.50
N VAL A 515 17.58 -7.07 18.74
CA VAL A 515 18.67 -6.86 17.79
C VAL A 515 19.94 -7.52 18.26
N ILE A 516 20.54 -8.39 17.46
CA ILE A 516 21.84 -9.01 17.70
C ILE A 516 22.87 -8.38 16.75
N PRO A 517 23.81 -7.55 17.23
CA PRO A 517 24.88 -7.02 16.39
C PRO A 517 25.82 -8.14 15.92
N THR A 518 26.11 -8.20 14.61
CA THR A 518 26.96 -9.25 14.03
C THR A 518 28.45 -8.96 14.16
N ARG A 519 28.86 -7.72 14.50
CA ARG A 519 30.25 -7.27 14.60
C ARG A 519 31.18 -8.14 15.45
N ASN A 520 30.61 -8.91 16.40
CA ASN A 520 31.33 -9.83 17.27
C ASN A 520 31.15 -11.31 16.84
N LEU A 521 30.50 -11.56 15.72
CA LEU A 521 30.28 -12.88 15.15
C LEU A 521 31.25 -13.12 13.97
N SER A 522 31.78 -14.31 13.85
CA SER A 522 32.54 -14.70 12.66
C SER A 522 31.57 -14.91 11.48
N LYS A 523 32.03 -14.62 10.28
CA LYS A 523 31.25 -15.00 9.06
C LYS A 523 30.96 -16.48 9.05
N GLY A 524 29.75 -16.85 8.74
CA GLY A 524 29.33 -18.25 8.72
C GLY A 524 27.85 -18.47 9.01
N ILE A 525 27.50 -19.74 9.18
CA ILE A 525 26.13 -20.17 9.45
C ILE A 525 25.95 -20.35 10.95
N TYR A 526 24.84 -19.85 11.46
CA TYR A 526 24.42 -19.96 12.85
C TYR A 526 23.03 -20.60 12.95
N THR A 527 22.78 -21.27 14.05
CA THR A 527 21.44 -21.75 14.42
C THR A 527 20.89 -20.85 15.50
N LEU A 528 19.77 -20.20 15.24
CA LEU A 528 19.03 -19.40 16.20
C LEU A 528 17.90 -20.27 16.76
N VAL A 529 17.85 -20.40 18.06
CA VAL A 529 16.80 -21.13 18.78
C VAL A 529 16.03 -20.12 19.62
N SER A 530 14.76 -19.91 19.27
CA SER A 530 13.86 -19.00 19.98
C SER A 530 12.84 -19.81 20.77
N ASN A 531 12.72 -19.54 22.05
CA ASN A 531 11.70 -20.13 22.92
C ASN A 531 10.78 -19.01 23.38
N VAL A 532 9.53 -19.04 22.94
CA VAL A 532 8.52 -18.02 23.21
C VAL A 532 7.34 -18.69 23.89
N ALA A 533 7.03 -18.28 25.11
CA ALA A 533 5.93 -18.83 25.91
C ALA A 533 5.92 -20.37 26.00
N GLY A 534 7.11 -21.00 25.99
CA GLY A 534 7.27 -22.46 26.06
C GLY A 534 7.27 -23.18 24.70
N ASN A 535 7.00 -22.50 23.61
CA ASN A 535 7.11 -23.02 22.25
C ASN A 535 8.48 -22.70 21.65
N GLN A 536 9.04 -23.61 20.87
CA GLN A 536 10.38 -23.48 20.31
C GLN A 536 10.34 -23.36 18.78
N GLN A 537 11.07 -22.37 18.25
CA GLN A 537 11.35 -22.22 16.82
C GLN A 537 12.86 -22.25 16.61
N VAL A 538 13.27 -22.84 15.48
CA VAL A 538 14.68 -22.94 15.09
C VAL A 538 14.85 -22.35 13.71
N ASP A 539 15.71 -21.33 13.60
CA ASP A 539 16.04 -20.66 12.35
C ASP A 539 17.53 -20.81 12.02
N ARG A 540 17.82 -20.79 10.73
CA ARG A 540 19.18 -20.76 10.22
C ARG A 540 19.52 -19.33 9.80
N VAL A 541 20.60 -18.78 10.32
CA VAL A 541 21.05 -17.42 10.03
C VAL A 541 22.44 -17.46 9.40
N VAL A 542 22.62 -16.73 8.33
CA VAL A 542 23.92 -16.55 7.65
C VAL A 542 24.46 -15.17 8.03
N VAL A 543 25.70 -15.10 8.52
CA VAL A 543 26.42 -13.85 8.81
C VAL A 543 27.51 -13.67 7.77
N GLU A 544 27.52 -12.51 7.08
CA GLU A 544 28.47 -12.15 6.01
C GLU A 544 29.55 -11.17 6.46
#